data_7efe6e59d8521240eb0049de67ec7939
#
_entry.id   7efe6e59d8521240eb0049de67ec7939
#
_cell.length_a   1.000
_cell.length_b   1.000
_cell.length_c   1.000
_cell.angle_alpha   90.00
_cell.angle_beta   90.00
_cell.angle_gamma   90.00
#
_symmetry.space_group_name_H-M   'P 1'
#
loop_
_entity.id
_entity.type
_entity.pdbx_description
1 polymer ?
#
loop_
_entity_poly.entity_id
_entity_poly.type
_entity_poly.pdbx_seq_one_letter_code
_entity_poly.pdbx_strand_id
1 'polypeptide(L)'
;RFEASKIDATNTEKMAELIREHKIDFVMDAAPPFASNMIFDAAFKTGADYGSMGTWSVPMENPAYGLGIENSYTEPMTKYNFDRHEAWKKQGNMAVICMGIDPGVVNVFAKYAATELLDEITEVHVKDGGNLSVPGADPDDIMFGFNVWTVLDEVMNPNVEYDKEKGGFIVEKAFAGQEVYEMPEGVGKNTLVKVEHEEVVTMARYLSQYGLKKATFKISLDENLITALKVLDKLGLRSIKPVQVGDVKVVPRDVVAACAPQPKDIGDEMTGKMLVGVQCIGKKDGKEKEYFLYQPFDNQESIERWGTQAVTAQTGFGAALALEL
;
A
#
# COMPACT_ATOMS: atom_id res chain seq x y z
N ARG A 1 15.96 -13.32 -21.30
CA ARG A 1 16.08 -14.29 -20.20
C ARG A 1 16.85 -13.59 -19.10
N PHE A 2 16.26 -13.48 -17.91
CA PHE A 2 16.92 -12.85 -16.76
C PHE A 2 17.83 -13.87 -16.06
N GLU A 3 18.96 -13.39 -15.55
CA GLU A 3 19.79 -14.17 -14.64
C GLU A 3 19.14 -14.14 -13.25
N ALA A 4 19.09 -15.26 -12.57
CA ALA A 4 18.43 -15.39 -11.30
C ALA A 4 19.44 -15.82 -10.22
N SER A 5 19.48 -15.07 -9.13
CA SER A 5 20.29 -15.37 -7.94
C SER A 5 19.40 -15.46 -6.70
N LYS A 6 19.65 -16.44 -5.83
CA LYS A 6 18.94 -16.56 -4.55
C LYS A 6 19.72 -15.82 -3.47
N ILE A 7 19.11 -14.80 -2.87
CA ILE A 7 19.71 -13.97 -1.85
C ILE A 7 18.71 -13.68 -0.72
N ASP A 8 19.21 -13.45 0.48
CA ASP A 8 18.41 -12.90 1.58
C ASP A 8 18.32 -11.38 1.43
N ALA A 9 17.18 -10.88 0.99
CA ALA A 9 16.94 -9.46 0.75
C ALA A 9 16.96 -8.61 2.02
N THR A 10 16.89 -9.21 3.21
CA THR A 10 17.04 -8.50 4.49
C THR A 10 18.50 -8.22 4.85
N ASN A 11 19.45 -8.78 4.09
CA ASN A 11 20.87 -8.57 4.30
C ASN A 11 21.42 -7.49 3.36
N THR A 12 21.44 -6.25 3.83
CA THR A 12 21.92 -5.07 3.07
C THR A 12 23.31 -5.25 2.47
N GLU A 13 24.26 -5.87 3.20
CA GLU A 13 25.63 -6.02 2.71
C GLU A 13 25.71 -7.00 1.54
N LYS A 14 25.05 -8.16 1.66
CA LYS A 14 25.00 -9.12 0.56
C LYS A 14 24.27 -8.56 -0.66
N MET A 15 23.22 -7.78 -0.45
CA MET A 15 22.55 -7.08 -1.54
C MET A 15 23.49 -6.07 -2.21
N ALA A 16 24.23 -5.29 -1.44
CA ALA A 16 25.21 -4.34 -1.96
C ALA A 16 26.38 -5.04 -2.70
N GLU A 17 26.84 -6.20 -2.24
CA GLU A 17 27.83 -7.01 -2.96
C GLU A 17 27.29 -7.46 -4.32
N LEU A 18 26.06 -7.99 -4.38
CA LEU A 18 25.42 -8.43 -5.63
C LEU A 18 25.25 -7.26 -6.62
N ILE A 19 24.81 -6.09 -6.15
CA ILE A 19 24.63 -4.88 -6.97
C ILE A 19 25.99 -4.48 -7.60
N ARG A 20 27.08 -4.49 -6.82
CA ARG A 20 28.44 -4.16 -7.33
C ARG A 20 28.96 -5.21 -8.32
N GLU A 21 28.81 -6.50 -8.00
CA GLU A 21 29.26 -7.61 -8.83
C GLU A 21 28.65 -7.55 -10.23
N HIS A 22 27.35 -7.29 -10.31
CA HIS A 22 26.62 -7.19 -11.58
C HIS A 22 26.56 -5.79 -12.17
N LYS A 23 27.20 -4.79 -11.52
CA LYS A 23 27.23 -3.38 -11.97
C LYS A 23 25.82 -2.84 -12.25
N ILE A 24 24.94 -3.02 -11.29
CA ILE A 24 23.55 -2.60 -11.39
C ILE A 24 23.45 -1.09 -11.20
N ASP A 25 22.82 -0.41 -12.14
CA ASP A 25 22.61 1.05 -12.11
C ASP A 25 21.27 1.41 -11.48
N PHE A 26 20.27 0.52 -11.56
CA PHE A 26 18.94 0.71 -10.99
C PHE A 26 18.45 -0.55 -10.29
N VAL A 27 17.92 -0.41 -9.09
CA VAL A 27 17.32 -1.47 -8.29
C VAL A 27 15.81 -1.28 -8.26
N MET A 28 15.06 -2.21 -8.87
CA MET A 28 13.61 -2.28 -8.74
C MET A 28 13.24 -3.20 -7.59
N ASP A 29 12.69 -2.63 -6.53
CA ASP A 29 12.23 -3.37 -5.37
C ASP A 29 10.78 -3.82 -5.54
N ALA A 30 10.60 -5.12 -5.75
CA ALA A 30 9.32 -5.82 -5.76
C ALA A 30 9.27 -6.91 -4.67
N ALA A 31 10.09 -6.77 -3.64
CA ALA A 31 10.14 -7.69 -2.51
C ALA A 31 9.01 -7.40 -1.51
N PRO A 32 8.75 -8.32 -0.56
CA PRO A 32 7.85 -8.03 0.54
C PRO A 32 8.30 -6.80 1.34
N PRO A 33 7.39 -5.92 1.79
CA PRO A 33 7.71 -4.60 2.36
C PRO A 33 8.75 -4.63 3.49
N PHE A 34 8.77 -5.69 4.31
CA PHE A 34 9.74 -5.80 5.41
C PHE A 34 11.22 -5.85 4.96
N ALA A 35 11.50 -6.13 3.68
CA ALA A 35 12.86 -6.12 3.12
C ALA A 35 13.20 -4.77 2.47
N SER A 36 12.23 -3.92 2.18
CA SER A 36 12.40 -2.72 1.34
C SER A 36 13.43 -1.74 1.89
N ASN A 37 13.47 -1.49 3.20
CA ASN A 37 14.45 -0.57 3.75
C ASN A 37 15.90 -1.07 3.60
N MET A 38 16.13 -2.39 3.68
CA MET A 38 17.43 -3.00 3.49
C MET A 38 17.88 -2.95 2.03
N ILE A 39 16.96 -3.14 1.09
CA ILE A 39 17.21 -3.02 -0.34
C ILE A 39 17.50 -1.56 -0.71
N PHE A 40 16.69 -0.62 -0.20
CA PHE A 40 16.89 0.82 -0.34
C PHE A 40 18.28 1.26 0.15
N ASP A 41 18.70 0.78 1.33
CA ASP A 41 20.02 1.08 1.87
C ASP A 41 21.14 0.44 1.03
N ALA A 42 20.94 -0.75 0.47
CA ALA A 42 21.91 -1.39 -0.40
C ALA A 42 22.10 -0.62 -1.70
N ALA A 43 21.03 -0.14 -2.33
CA ALA A 43 21.08 0.74 -3.49
C ALA A 43 21.85 2.03 -3.17
N PHE A 44 21.52 2.69 -2.07
CA PHE A 44 22.23 3.90 -1.62
C PHE A 44 23.74 3.65 -1.42
N LYS A 45 24.13 2.57 -0.74
CA LYS A 45 25.54 2.21 -0.49
C LYS A 45 26.35 1.95 -1.76
N THR A 46 25.69 1.58 -2.82
CA THR A 46 26.35 1.22 -4.09
C THR A 46 26.33 2.34 -5.12
N GLY A 47 25.52 3.38 -4.89
CA GLY A 47 25.30 4.46 -5.84
C GLY A 47 24.36 4.05 -6.98
N ALA A 48 23.59 2.99 -6.82
CA ALA A 48 22.52 2.65 -7.75
C ALA A 48 21.27 3.49 -7.48
N ASP A 49 20.51 3.79 -8.51
CA ASP A 49 19.18 4.36 -8.37
C ASP A 49 18.20 3.31 -7.84
N TYR A 50 17.09 3.76 -7.25
CA TYR A 50 16.14 2.87 -6.58
C TYR A 50 14.71 3.20 -6.97
N GLY A 51 13.90 2.16 -7.15
CA GLY A 51 12.47 2.25 -7.31
C GLY A 51 11.72 1.19 -6.52
N SER A 52 10.58 1.55 -5.92
CA SER A 52 9.71 0.59 -5.23
C SER A 52 8.24 0.87 -5.46
N MET A 53 7.42 -0.17 -5.39
CA MET A 53 5.97 -0.07 -5.52
C MET A 53 5.29 0.40 -4.23
N GLY A 54 5.90 0.17 -3.07
CA GLY A 54 5.42 0.59 -1.77
C GLY A 54 6.56 0.87 -0.81
N THR A 55 6.23 1.09 0.46
CA THR A 55 7.18 1.30 1.54
C THR A 55 6.88 0.40 2.74
N TRP A 56 7.81 0.29 3.67
CA TRP A 56 7.62 -0.53 4.86
C TRP A 56 7.17 0.30 6.05
N SER A 57 6.15 -0.20 6.76
CA SER A 57 5.76 0.28 8.09
C SER A 57 6.77 -0.23 9.12
N VAL A 58 7.76 0.59 9.46
CA VAL A 58 8.84 0.20 10.37
C VAL A 58 8.29 0.00 11.78
N PRO A 59 8.48 -1.17 12.42
CA PRO A 59 8.07 -1.39 13.79
C PRO A 59 8.76 -0.42 14.76
N MET A 60 8.01 0.13 15.71
CA MET A 60 8.54 1.02 16.75
C MET A 60 8.47 0.36 18.12
N GLU A 61 9.52 0.58 18.92
CA GLU A 61 9.53 0.19 20.34
C GLU A 61 8.68 1.14 21.20
N ASN A 62 8.56 2.39 20.78
CA ASN A 62 7.84 3.43 21.53
C ASN A 62 6.60 3.90 20.74
N PRO A 63 5.39 3.72 21.30
CA PRO A 63 4.15 4.15 20.66
C PRO A 63 3.97 5.67 20.58
N ALA A 64 4.80 6.46 21.25
CA ALA A 64 4.67 7.91 21.34
C ALA A 64 5.33 8.65 20.16
N TYR A 65 5.17 8.20 18.93
CA TYR A 65 5.70 8.93 17.77
C TYR A 65 4.91 10.21 17.43
N GLY A 66 4.39 10.85 18.48
CA GLY A 66 3.68 12.14 18.36
C GLY A 66 2.27 12.05 17.80
N LEU A 67 1.76 10.85 17.54
CA LEU A 67 0.47 10.62 16.92
C LEU A 67 -0.63 10.23 17.93
N GLY A 68 -0.34 10.21 19.21
CA GLY A 68 -1.35 10.16 20.29
C GLY A 68 -2.14 8.86 20.44
N ILE A 69 -1.79 7.78 19.72
CA ILE A 69 -2.42 6.48 19.91
C ILE A 69 -1.49 5.57 20.70
N GLU A 70 -1.95 5.19 21.88
CA GLU A 70 -1.36 4.08 22.61
C GLU A 70 -1.44 2.84 21.72
N ASN A 71 -0.29 2.23 21.43
CA ASN A 71 -0.13 1.04 20.61
C ASN A 71 0.09 1.24 19.09
N SER A 72 0.36 2.44 18.59
CA SER A 72 1.01 2.53 17.28
C SER A 72 2.39 1.89 17.41
N TYR A 73 2.64 0.81 16.69
CA TYR A 73 3.91 0.10 16.73
C TYR A 73 4.73 0.29 15.45
N THR A 74 4.30 1.19 14.59
CA THR A 74 4.97 1.52 13.34
C THR A 74 5.30 3.00 13.23
N GLU A 75 6.40 3.32 12.57
CA GLU A 75 6.65 4.67 12.08
C GLU A 75 5.64 5.01 10.96
N PRO A 76 5.31 6.30 10.75
CA PRO A 76 4.54 6.70 9.58
C PRO A 76 5.17 6.17 8.31
N MET A 77 4.36 5.59 7.42
CA MET A 77 4.82 5.11 6.12
C MET A 77 5.59 6.20 5.37
N THR A 78 6.58 5.82 4.58
CA THR A 78 7.48 6.72 3.84
C THR A 78 8.49 7.51 4.69
N LYS A 79 8.32 7.60 6.01
CA LYS A 79 9.24 8.40 6.87
C LYS A 79 10.68 7.96 6.72
N TYR A 80 10.95 6.66 6.75
CA TYR A 80 12.29 6.10 6.57
C TYR A 80 12.98 6.62 5.30
N ASN A 81 12.25 6.66 4.19
CA ASN A 81 12.75 7.08 2.89
C ASN A 81 12.92 8.61 2.84
N PHE A 82 11.92 9.37 3.28
CA PHE A 82 11.98 10.84 3.24
C PHE A 82 13.02 11.44 4.18
N ASP A 83 13.31 10.82 5.31
CA ASP A 83 14.39 11.26 6.22
C ASP A 83 15.77 11.16 5.56
N ARG A 84 15.92 10.34 4.51
CA ARG A 84 17.15 10.15 3.74
C ARG A 84 17.21 10.95 2.45
N HIS A 85 16.20 11.74 2.15
CA HIS A 85 16.09 12.53 0.92
C HIS A 85 17.36 13.37 0.62
N GLU A 86 17.83 14.14 1.59
CA GLU A 86 19.00 15.00 1.42
C GLU A 86 20.30 14.20 1.20
N ALA A 87 20.41 13.00 1.78
CA ALA A 87 21.57 12.14 1.56
C ALA A 87 21.60 11.61 0.11
N TRP A 88 20.46 11.12 -0.41
CA TRP A 88 20.31 10.67 -1.78
C TRP A 88 20.60 11.80 -2.78
N LYS A 89 20.02 12.96 -2.56
CA LYS A 89 20.25 14.15 -3.38
C LYS A 89 21.71 14.57 -3.40
N LYS A 90 22.39 14.56 -2.26
CA LYS A 90 23.82 14.91 -2.16
C LYS A 90 24.70 13.91 -2.92
N GLN A 91 24.33 12.64 -2.93
CA GLN A 91 25.04 11.59 -3.66
C GLN A 91 24.83 11.71 -5.19
N GLY A 92 23.76 12.37 -5.63
CA GLY A 92 23.40 12.54 -7.05
C GLY A 92 22.61 11.36 -7.61
N ASN A 93 22.07 10.52 -6.75
CA ASN A 93 21.23 9.38 -7.13
C ASN A 93 19.75 9.67 -6.91
N MET A 94 18.92 8.91 -7.60
CA MET A 94 17.46 8.99 -7.52
C MET A 94 16.89 7.81 -6.73
N ALA A 95 15.90 8.09 -5.88
CA ALA A 95 15.04 7.08 -5.29
C ALA A 95 13.58 7.47 -5.52
N VAL A 96 12.84 6.65 -6.26
CA VAL A 96 11.40 6.82 -6.50
C VAL A 96 10.66 5.73 -5.75
N ILE A 97 9.84 6.11 -4.80
CA ILE A 97 9.00 5.20 -4.02
C ILE A 97 7.55 5.33 -4.48
N CYS A 98 6.73 4.33 -4.19
CA CYS A 98 5.30 4.39 -4.47
C CYS A 98 4.98 4.43 -5.99
N MET A 99 5.51 3.46 -6.75
CA MET A 99 5.35 3.37 -8.21
C MET A 99 4.33 2.31 -8.64
N GLY A 100 3.44 1.84 -7.74
CA GLY A 100 2.40 0.87 -8.06
C GLY A 100 1.13 1.50 -8.63
N ILE A 101 0.00 0.89 -8.34
CA ILE A 101 -1.33 1.46 -8.61
C ILE A 101 -1.75 2.36 -7.43
N ASP A 102 -1.76 1.83 -6.24
CA ASP A 102 -1.90 2.45 -4.94
C ASP A 102 -0.89 1.81 -3.97
N PRO A 103 0.15 2.57 -3.65
CA PRO A 103 0.48 3.92 -4.09
C PRO A 103 1.09 3.97 -5.50
N GLY A 104 0.79 5.06 -6.24
CA GLY A 104 1.41 5.33 -7.54
C GLY A 104 0.49 5.98 -8.55
N VAL A 105 -0.20 5.24 -9.38
CA VAL A 105 -1.08 5.78 -10.44
C VAL A 105 -2.16 6.70 -9.85
N VAL A 106 -2.73 6.37 -8.68
CA VAL A 106 -3.72 7.23 -8.02
C VAL A 106 -3.13 8.58 -7.58
N ASN A 107 -1.83 8.63 -7.26
CA ASN A 107 -1.13 9.89 -6.99
C ASN A 107 -1.02 10.74 -8.26
N VAL A 108 -0.77 10.11 -9.42
CA VAL A 108 -0.76 10.78 -10.72
C VAL A 108 -2.16 11.30 -11.05
N PHE A 109 -3.20 10.51 -10.82
CA PHE A 109 -4.60 10.94 -11.01
C PHE A 109 -4.96 12.14 -10.13
N ALA A 110 -4.61 12.11 -8.85
CA ALA A 110 -4.84 13.23 -7.94
C ALA A 110 -4.06 14.48 -8.36
N LYS A 111 -2.82 14.33 -8.82
CA LYS A 111 -2.02 15.42 -9.36
C LYS A 111 -2.65 15.99 -10.63
N TYR A 112 -3.09 15.13 -11.56
CA TYR A 112 -3.80 15.55 -12.76
C TYR A 112 -5.08 16.34 -12.42
N ALA A 113 -5.88 15.84 -11.48
CA ALA A 113 -7.07 16.57 -11.03
C ALA A 113 -6.72 17.96 -10.46
N ALA A 114 -5.65 18.06 -9.67
CA ALA A 114 -5.20 19.30 -9.04
C ALA A 114 -4.62 20.33 -10.04
N THR A 115 -4.11 19.89 -11.21
CA THR A 115 -3.47 20.79 -12.18
C THR A 115 -4.32 21.06 -13.41
N GLU A 116 -5.18 20.13 -13.83
CA GLU A 116 -5.91 20.20 -15.09
C GLU A 116 -7.43 20.35 -14.90
N LEU A 117 -7.99 19.72 -13.87
CA LEU A 117 -9.44 19.66 -13.70
C LEU A 117 -9.99 20.68 -12.69
N LEU A 118 -9.18 21.06 -11.69
CA LEU A 118 -9.59 21.92 -10.60
C LEU A 118 -8.68 23.17 -10.55
N ASP A 119 -9.22 24.28 -10.05
CA ASP A 119 -8.43 25.48 -9.72
C ASP A 119 -7.88 25.39 -8.28
N GLU A 120 -8.58 24.67 -7.40
CA GLU A 120 -8.20 24.36 -6.04
C GLU A 120 -8.69 22.95 -5.70
N ILE A 121 -7.78 22.05 -5.29
CA ILE A 121 -8.17 20.75 -4.74
C ILE A 121 -8.24 20.84 -3.22
N THR A 122 -9.35 20.41 -2.62
CA THR A 122 -9.56 20.51 -1.17
C THR A 122 -9.51 19.17 -0.46
N GLU A 123 -10.02 18.13 -1.09
CA GLU A 123 -10.03 16.79 -0.51
C GLU A 123 -9.65 15.73 -1.56
N VAL A 124 -8.94 14.70 -1.12
CA VAL A 124 -8.62 13.51 -1.90
C VAL A 124 -8.94 12.26 -1.07
N HIS A 125 -9.66 11.32 -1.67
CA HIS A 125 -10.05 10.08 -1.02
C HIS A 125 -9.76 8.92 -1.96
N VAL A 126 -8.69 8.18 -1.69
CA VAL A 126 -8.39 6.96 -2.44
C VAL A 126 -9.37 5.87 -2.02
N LYS A 127 -9.87 5.16 -3.00
CA LYS A 127 -10.81 4.06 -2.85
C LYS A 127 -10.33 2.89 -3.69
N ASP A 128 -9.94 1.84 -3.01
CA ASP A 128 -9.61 0.56 -3.60
C ASP A 128 -10.76 -0.42 -3.35
N GLY A 129 -11.32 -0.98 -4.40
CA GLY A 129 -12.45 -1.89 -4.29
C GLY A 129 -12.57 -2.86 -5.44
N GLY A 130 -13.45 -3.82 -5.26
CA GLY A 130 -13.66 -4.84 -6.27
C GLY A 130 -14.86 -5.74 -5.96
N ASN A 131 -15.12 -6.65 -6.88
CA ASN A 131 -16.10 -7.71 -6.70
C ASN A 131 -15.51 -9.07 -7.05
N LEU A 132 -14.20 -9.24 -6.80
CA LEU A 132 -13.51 -10.50 -7.02
C LEU A 132 -14.12 -11.60 -6.16
N SER A 133 -14.36 -12.75 -6.75
CA SER A 133 -14.88 -13.94 -6.09
C SER A 133 -14.37 -15.21 -6.76
N VAL A 134 -14.26 -16.29 -6.01
CA VAL A 134 -13.95 -17.62 -6.54
C VAL A 134 -15.28 -18.35 -6.79
N PRO A 135 -15.62 -18.70 -8.03
CA PRO A 135 -16.86 -19.41 -8.32
C PRO A 135 -16.94 -20.76 -7.58
N GLY A 136 -18.03 -20.94 -6.82
CA GLY A 136 -18.27 -22.18 -6.06
C GLY A 136 -17.55 -22.27 -4.72
N ALA A 137 -16.83 -21.26 -4.29
CA ALA A 137 -16.31 -21.18 -2.92
C ALA A 137 -17.46 -21.09 -1.89
N ASP A 138 -17.19 -21.55 -0.68
CA ASP A 138 -18.14 -21.39 0.42
C ASP A 138 -18.31 -19.90 0.74
N PRO A 139 -19.53 -19.37 0.87
CA PRO A 139 -19.75 -17.98 1.24
C PRO A 139 -19.11 -17.58 2.58
N ASP A 140 -18.82 -18.53 3.46
CA ASP A 140 -18.17 -18.28 4.75
C ASP A 140 -16.64 -18.39 4.68
N ASP A 141 -16.05 -18.73 3.51
CA ASP A 141 -14.61 -18.79 3.34
C ASP A 141 -13.95 -17.42 3.53
N ILE A 142 -12.77 -17.44 4.13
CA ILE A 142 -11.91 -16.25 4.26
C ILE A 142 -10.90 -16.27 3.14
N MET A 143 -10.95 -15.27 2.28
CA MET A 143 -10.05 -15.14 1.15
C MET A 143 -9.17 -13.90 1.26
N PHE A 144 -7.89 -14.08 0.91
CA PHE A 144 -6.95 -12.97 0.74
C PHE A 144 -6.68 -12.78 -0.74
N GLY A 145 -7.12 -11.67 -1.30
CA GLY A 145 -6.87 -11.30 -2.72
C GLY A 145 -5.45 -10.78 -2.96
N PHE A 146 -4.70 -10.46 -1.89
CA PHE A 146 -3.35 -9.91 -1.94
C PHE A 146 -2.44 -10.56 -0.90
N ASN A 147 -1.18 -10.14 -0.83
CA ASN A 147 -0.20 -10.66 0.12
C ASN A 147 -0.72 -10.61 1.57
N VAL A 148 -0.80 -11.76 2.23
CA VAL A 148 -1.40 -11.88 3.57
C VAL A 148 -0.71 -10.97 4.59
N TRP A 149 0.63 -10.89 4.56
CA TRP A 149 1.39 -10.04 5.46
C TRP A 149 1.05 -8.56 5.28
N THR A 150 0.97 -8.11 4.03
CA THR A 150 0.62 -6.72 3.70
C THR A 150 -0.78 -6.39 4.19
N VAL A 151 -1.76 -7.26 3.92
CA VAL A 151 -3.14 -7.06 4.41
C VAL A 151 -3.20 -7.01 5.94
N LEU A 152 -2.47 -7.89 6.64
CA LEU A 152 -2.43 -7.87 8.10
C LEU A 152 -1.79 -6.59 8.64
N ASP A 153 -0.73 -6.09 8.00
CA ASP A 153 -0.07 -4.85 8.40
C ASP A 153 -0.98 -3.64 8.18
N GLU A 154 -1.51 -3.47 7.00
CA GLU A 154 -2.33 -2.31 6.63
C GLU A 154 -3.65 -2.25 7.42
N VAL A 155 -4.35 -3.39 7.56
CA VAL A 155 -5.70 -3.42 8.13
C VAL A 155 -5.70 -3.47 9.65
N MET A 156 -4.70 -4.12 10.27
CA MET A 156 -4.63 -4.30 11.72
C MET A 156 -3.79 -3.23 12.40
N ASN A 157 -3.10 -2.38 11.66
CA ASN A 157 -2.42 -1.21 12.20
C ASN A 157 -3.41 -0.06 12.47
N PRO A 158 -3.06 0.88 13.35
CA PRO A 158 -3.73 2.18 13.37
C PRO A 158 -3.62 2.81 12.00
N ASN A 159 -4.71 3.36 11.49
CA ASN A 159 -4.69 4.05 10.21
C ASN A 159 -4.43 5.56 10.38
N VAL A 160 -3.92 6.19 9.34
CA VAL A 160 -3.59 7.61 9.32
C VAL A 160 -4.48 8.31 8.29
N GLU A 161 -5.08 9.43 8.68
CA GLU A 161 -5.68 10.39 7.74
C GLU A 161 -5.00 11.75 7.87
N TYR A 162 -5.12 12.57 6.85
CA TYR A 162 -4.69 13.96 6.89
C TYR A 162 -5.90 14.88 6.94
N ASP A 163 -5.95 15.75 7.95
CA ASP A 163 -6.95 16.81 8.07
C ASP A 163 -6.26 18.09 8.59
N LYS A 164 -6.05 19.04 7.69
CA LYS A 164 -5.37 20.30 7.99
C LYS A 164 -6.08 21.11 9.09
N GLU A 165 -7.42 21.03 9.13
CA GLU A 165 -8.21 21.80 10.11
C GLU A 165 -8.10 21.19 11.51
N LYS A 166 -7.79 19.90 11.60
CA LYS A 166 -7.54 19.20 12.87
C LYS A 166 -6.06 19.14 13.27
N GLY A 167 -5.19 19.85 12.56
CA GLY A 167 -3.77 19.95 12.89
C GLY A 167 -2.84 19.07 12.06
N GLY A 168 -3.33 18.43 11.02
CA GLY A 168 -2.52 17.62 10.10
C GLY A 168 -2.83 16.13 10.15
N PHE A 169 -1.84 15.29 10.42
CA PHE A 169 -2.04 13.84 10.48
C PHE A 169 -2.77 13.42 11.76
N ILE A 170 -3.80 12.62 11.57
CA ILE A 170 -4.63 12.05 12.64
C ILE A 170 -4.50 10.54 12.55
N VAL A 171 -4.25 9.91 13.69
CA VAL A 171 -4.20 8.47 13.78
C VAL A 171 -5.48 7.95 14.44
N GLU A 172 -6.11 6.99 13.79
CA GLU A 172 -7.31 6.32 14.26
C GLU A 172 -7.03 4.84 14.53
N LYS A 173 -7.88 4.23 15.32
CA LYS A 173 -7.79 2.78 15.58
C LYS A 173 -8.04 2.00 14.30
N ALA A 174 -7.42 0.83 14.18
CA ALA A 174 -7.74 -0.13 13.15
C ALA A 174 -9.26 -0.33 13.03
N PHE A 175 -9.75 -0.53 11.82
CA PHE A 175 -11.17 -0.71 11.49
C PHE A 175 -12.08 0.50 11.74
N ALA A 176 -11.54 1.69 11.96
CA ALA A 176 -12.34 2.92 12.04
C ALA A 176 -12.79 3.38 10.64
N GLY A 177 -13.84 4.21 10.60
CA GLY A 177 -14.23 4.95 9.41
C GLY A 177 -14.74 4.11 8.25
N GLN A 178 -15.71 3.23 8.48
CA GLN A 178 -16.37 2.47 7.41
C GLN A 178 -17.26 3.38 6.56
N GLU A 179 -17.31 3.08 5.26
CA GLU A 179 -18.11 3.75 4.26
C GLU A 179 -18.67 2.73 3.25
N VAL A 180 -19.93 2.86 2.87
CA VAL A 180 -20.48 2.12 1.73
C VAL A 180 -20.40 3.02 0.50
N TYR A 181 -19.68 2.58 -0.52
CA TYR A 181 -19.47 3.32 -1.75
C TYR A 181 -19.92 2.50 -2.96
N GLU A 182 -20.61 3.15 -3.90
CA GLU A 182 -21.03 2.54 -5.17
C GLU A 182 -19.90 2.69 -6.18
N MET A 183 -19.17 1.62 -6.40
CA MET A 183 -18.09 1.58 -7.39
C MET A 183 -18.65 1.49 -8.81
N PRO A 184 -18.06 2.22 -9.78
CA PRO A 184 -18.49 2.16 -11.19
C PRO A 184 -18.11 0.83 -11.86
N GLU A 185 -18.31 0.75 -13.19
CA GLU A 185 -17.94 -0.37 -14.07
C GLU A 185 -18.61 -1.72 -13.71
N GLY A 186 -19.75 -1.67 -13.00
CA GLY A 186 -20.46 -2.88 -12.57
C GLY A 186 -19.85 -3.58 -11.36
N VAL A 187 -18.86 -2.97 -10.70
CA VAL A 187 -18.31 -3.48 -9.45
C VAL A 187 -19.36 -3.44 -8.33
N GLY A 188 -20.17 -2.36 -8.28
CA GLY A 188 -21.28 -2.24 -7.36
C GLY A 188 -20.89 -1.76 -5.95
N LYS A 189 -21.76 -2.05 -4.96
CA LYS A 189 -21.56 -1.57 -3.59
C LYS A 189 -20.43 -2.28 -2.88
N ASN A 190 -19.50 -1.50 -2.35
CA ASN A 190 -18.39 -1.97 -1.56
C ASN A 190 -18.41 -1.33 -0.16
N THR A 191 -18.17 -2.12 0.87
CA THR A 191 -17.89 -1.62 2.21
C THR A 191 -16.41 -1.33 2.32
N LEU A 192 -16.06 -0.05 2.36
CA LEU A 192 -14.69 0.43 2.44
C LEU A 192 -14.31 0.69 3.90
N VAL A 193 -13.10 0.29 4.29
CA VAL A 193 -12.51 0.56 5.61
C VAL A 193 -11.25 1.39 5.46
N LYS A 194 -10.99 2.29 6.40
CA LYS A 194 -9.71 3.02 6.45
C LYS A 194 -8.60 2.04 6.83
N VAL A 195 -7.48 2.17 6.15
CA VAL A 195 -6.25 1.45 6.46
C VAL A 195 -5.06 2.41 6.43
N GLU A 196 -3.92 2.01 7.00
CA GLU A 196 -2.68 2.76 6.87
C GLU A 196 -2.14 2.61 5.45
N HIS A 197 -1.89 3.75 4.76
CA HIS A 197 -1.40 3.72 3.39
C HIS A 197 -0.60 4.98 3.02
N GLU A 198 0.35 4.85 2.10
CA GLU A 198 1.32 5.88 1.72
C GLU A 198 0.69 7.12 1.10
N GLU A 199 -0.44 6.99 0.40
CA GLU A 199 -1.08 8.11 -0.30
C GLU A 199 -1.46 9.24 0.63
N VAL A 200 -1.91 8.92 1.83
CA VAL A 200 -2.27 9.95 2.81
C VAL A 200 -1.08 10.88 3.08
N VAL A 201 0.12 10.31 3.19
CA VAL A 201 1.36 11.07 3.44
C VAL A 201 1.84 11.78 2.18
N THR A 202 1.90 11.06 1.05
CA THR A 202 2.43 11.60 -0.20
C THR A 202 1.52 12.67 -0.80
N MET A 203 0.21 12.49 -0.76
CA MET A 203 -0.75 13.51 -1.21
C MET A 203 -0.73 14.74 -0.32
N ALA A 204 -0.70 14.59 1.00
CA ALA A 204 -0.54 15.71 1.91
C ALA A 204 0.74 16.50 1.62
N ARG A 205 1.86 15.81 1.37
CA ARG A 205 3.15 16.42 1.06
C ARG A 205 3.14 17.21 -0.25
N TYR A 206 2.59 16.64 -1.31
CA TYR A 206 2.75 17.19 -2.66
C TYR A 206 1.55 17.99 -3.17
N LEU A 207 0.35 17.79 -2.61
CA LEU A 207 -0.86 18.49 -3.04
C LEU A 207 -1.26 19.66 -2.12
N SER A 208 -0.64 19.82 -0.96
CA SER A 208 -0.92 20.97 -0.06
C SER A 208 -0.74 22.32 -0.73
N GLN A 209 0.19 22.45 -1.67
CA GLN A 209 0.39 23.66 -2.47
C GLN A 209 -0.76 23.98 -3.42
N TYR A 210 -1.65 23.03 -3.72
CA TYR A 210 -2.84 23.19 -4.56
C TYR A 210 -4.12 23.37 -3.74
N GLY A 211 -4.00 23.51 -2.39
CA GLY A 211 -5.12 23.77 -1.51
C GLY A 211 -5.62 22.60 -0.70
N LEU A 212 -4.97 21.42 -0.77
CA LEU A 212 -5.41 20.21 -0.09
C LEU A 212 -5.57 20.41 1.42
N LYS A 213 -6.71 19.99 1.93
CA LYS A 213 -7.09 20.03 3.35
C LYS A 213 -7.28 18.65 3.95
N LYS A 214 -7.76 17.68 3.16
CA LYS A 214 -8.01 16.32 3.64
C LYS A 214 -7.52 15.27 2.67
N ALA A 215 -6.96 14.18 3.22
CA ALA A 215 -6.61 12.98 2.46
C ALA A 215 -6.94 11.73 3.27
N THR A 216 -7.56 10.74 2.62
CA THR A 216 -7.85 9.42 3.22
C THR A 216 -7.59 8.32 2.21
N PHE A 217 -7.28 7.13 2.73
CA PHE A 217 -7.25 5.89 1.96
C PHE A 217 -8.24 4.90 2.56
N LYS A 218 -8.97 4.20 1.71
CA LYS A 218 -9.92 3.15 2.11
C LYS A 218 -9.88 2.00 1.13
N ILE A 219 -9.90 0.79 1.67
CA ILE A 219 -9.95 -0.45 0.89
C ILE A 219 -11.25 -1.21 1.16
N SER A 220 -11.76 -1.89 0.15
CA SER A 220 -12.84 -2.86 0.30
C SER A 220 -12.27 -4.20 0.74
N LEU A 221 -12.83 -4.72 1.81
CA LEU A 221 -12.53 -6.07 2.29
C LEU A 221 -13.83 -6.83 2.49
N ASP A 222 -13.76 -8.13 2.29
CA ASP A 222 -14.86 -9.03 2.59
C ASP A 222 -15.27 -8.95 4.07
N GLU A 223 -16.59 -9.01 4.36
CA GLU A 223 -17.10 -8.87 5.71
C GLU A 223 -16.67 -10.01 6.65
N ASN A 224 -16.51 -11.23 6.12
CA ASN A 224 -16.01 -12.37 6.90
C ASN A 224 -14.54 -12.15 7.26
N LEU A 225 -13.73 -11.67 6.31
CA LEU A 225 -12.33 -11.30 6.56
C LEU A 225 -12.24 -10.20 7.63
N ILE A 226 -13.00 -9.12 7.52
CA ILE A 226 -13.04 -8.04 8.52
C ILE A 226 -13.40 -8.59 9.90
N THR A 227 -14.40 -9.49 9.97
CA THR A 227 -14.82 -10.10 11.22
C THR A 227 -13.73 -10.97 11.82
N ALA A 228 -13.08 -11.80 11.01
CA ALA A 228 -11.96 -12.64 11.45
C ALA A 228 -10.79 -11.78 11.94
N LEU A 229 -10.39 -10.74 11.22
CA LEU A 229 -9.32 -9.84 11.63
C LEU A 229 -9.62 -9.13 12.96
N LYS A 230 -10.86 -8.70 13.20
CA LYS A 230 -11.29 -8.14 14.49
C LYS A 230 -11.18 -9.15 15.64
N VAL A 231 -11.46 -10.42 15.39
CA VAL A 231 -11.28 -11.49 16.39
C VAL A 231 -9.80 -11.72 16.68
N LEU A 232 -8.98 -11.82 15.65
CA LEU A 232 -7.52 -11.97 15.77
C LEU A 232 -6.89 -10.80 16.56
N ASP A 233 -7.36 -9.57 16.31
CA ASP A 233 -6.92 -8.38 17.07
C ASP A 233 -7.25 -8.52 18.55
N LYS A 234 -8.50 -8.87 18.91
CA LYS A 234 -8.93 -9.09 20.30
C LYS A 234 -8.17 -10.21 21.01
N LEU A 235 -7.72 -11.22 20.28
CA LEU A 235 -6.90 -12.32 20.80
C LEU A 235 -5.41 -11.96 20.90
N GLY A 236 -5.00 -10.77 20.46
CA GLY A 236 -3.60 -10.34 20.43
C GLY A 236 -2.76 -11.00 19.32
N LEU A 237 -3.40 -11.68 18.38
CA LEU A 237 -2.72 -12.42 17.30
C LEU A 237 -2.15 -11.51 16.20
N ARG A 238 -2.45 -10.21 16.25
CA ARG A 238 -1.78 -9.21 15.40
C ARG A 238 -0.36 -8.88 15.85
N SER A 239 0.04 -9.28 17.06
CA SER A 239 1.31 -8.88 17.65
C SER A 239 2.50 -9.42 16.87
N ILE A 240 3.47 -8.54 16.61
CA ILE A 240 4.80 -8.88 16.09
C ILE A 240 5.80 -9.22 17.21
N LYS A 241 5.41 -9.07 18.50
CA LYS A 241 6.26 -9.40 19.64
C LYS A 241 6.20 -10.90 19.89
N PRO A 242 7.37 -11.58 19.96
CA PRO A 242 7.41 -13.01 20.24
C PRO A 242 6.75 -13.35 21.59
N VAL A 243 5.95 -14.40 21.62
CA VAL A 243 5.36 -14.99 22.83
C VAL A 243 5.94 -16.38 23.06
N GLN A 244 6.04 -16.79 24.33
CA GLN A 244 6.51 -18.12 24.68
C GLN A 244 5.36 -19.13 24.53
N VAL A 245 5.58 -20.18 23.74
CA VAL A 245 4.65 -21.30 23.58
C VAL A 245 5.42 -22.60 23.82
N GLY A 246 5.22 -23.21 24.97
CA GLY A 246 6.06 -24.33 25.40
C GLY A 246 7.51 -23.90 25.47
N ASP A 247 8.38 -24.62 24.73
CA ASP A 247 9.84 -24.36 24.71
C ASP A 247 10.31 -23.45 23.57
N VAL A 248 9.38 -22.93 22.75
CA VAL A 248 9.71 -22.08 21.60
C VAL A 248 9.09 -20.67 21.73
N LYS A 249 9.76 -19.69 21.12
CA LYS A 249 9.19 -18.35 20.92
C LYS A 249 8.63 -18.27 19.52
N VAL A 250 7.38 -17.80 19.43
CA VAL A 250 6.71 -17.59 18.14
C VAL A 250 6.18 -16.17 18.05
N VAL A 251 6.19 -15.60 16.85
CA VAL A 251 5.54 -14.32 16.56
C VAL A 251 4.09 -14.62 16.18
N PRO A 252 3.09 -14.13 16.94
CA PRO A 252 1.68 -14.47 16.68
C PRO A 252 1.24 -14.18 15.26
N ARG A 253 1.61 -13.01 14.71
CA ARG A 253 1.28 -12.60 13.33
C ARG A 253 1.87 -13.55 12.28
N ASP A 254 3.10 -14.07 12.48
CA ASP A 254 3.72 -15.04 11.57
C ASP A 254 2.91 -16.32 11.49
N VAL A 255 2.37 -16.76 12.62
CA VAL A 255 1.51 -17.95 12.66
C VAL A 255 0.22 -17.71 11.88
N VAL A 256 -0.42 -16.55 12.06
CA VAL A 256 -1.62 -16.18 11.30
C VAL A 256 -1.34 -16.18 9.81
N ALA A 257 -0.27 -15.49 9.40
CA ALA A 257 0.10 -15.40 7.98
C ALA A 257 0.45 -16.76 7.36
N ALA A 258 1.11 -17.64 8.13
CA ALA A 258 1.46 -18.99 7.65
C ALA A 258 0.25 -19.95 7.54
N CYS A 259 -0.79 -19.71 8.33
CA CYS A 259 -2.01 -20.52 8.31
C CYS A 259 -3.08 -20.02 7.35
N ALA A 260 -3.01 -18.74 6.94
CA ALA A 260 -4.00 -18.12 6.08
C ALA A 260 -3.96 -18.69 4.65
N PRO A 261 -5.11 -18.76 3.95
CA PRO A 261 -5.16 -19.05 2.52
C PRO A 261 -4.28 -18.07 1.73
N GLN A 262 -3.49 -18.60 0.80
CA GLN A 262 -2.55 -17.76 0.04
C GLN A 262 -3.16 -17.28 -1.28
N PRO A 263 -2.98 -16.02 -1.68
CA PRO A 263 -3.51 -15.48 -2.93
C PRO A 263 -3.11 -16.27 -4.16
N LYS A 264 -1.90 -16.85 -4.19
CA LYS A 264 -1.38 -17.66 -5.29
C LYS A 264 -2.18 -18.93 -5.53
N ASP A 265 -2.92 -19.41 -4.52
CA ASP A 265 -3.65 -20.66 -4.61
C ASP A 265 -5.06 -20.46 -5.21
N ILE A 266 -5.53 -19.21 -5.29
CA ILE A 266 -6.88 -18.85 -5.76
C ILE A 266 -6.90 -17.82 -6.89
N GLY A 267 -5.78 -17.13 -7.14
CA GLY A 267 -5.74 -15.96 -8.02
C GLY A 267 -6.20 -16.22 -9.45
N ASP A 268 -5.86 -17.37 -9.99
CA ASP A 268 -6.23 -17.77 -11.36
C ASP A 268 -7.70 -18.22 -11.48
N GLU A 269 -8.34 -18.56 -10.36
CA GLU A 269 -9.74 -18.98 -10.31
C GLU A 269 -10.72 -17.84 -10.06
N MET A 270 -10.22 -16.67 -9.60
CA MET A 270 -11.05 -15.52 -9.32
C MET A 270 -11.67 -14.94 -10.58
N THR A 271 -12.94 -14.53 -10.46
CA THR A 271 -13.68 -13.75 -11.47
C THR A 271 -14.08 -12.42 -10.89
N GLY A 272 -14.39 -11.46 -11.77
CA GLY A 272 -14.81 -10.11 -11.37
C GLY A 272 -13.73 -9.07 -11.64
N LYS A 273 -13.90 -7.89 -11.05
CA LYS A 273 -13.05 -6.72 -11.31
C LYS A 273 -12.45 -6.14 -10.03
N MET A 274 -11.24 -5.64 -10.16
CA MET A 274 -10.65 -4.66 -9.24
C MET A 274 -10.78 -3.28 -9.83
N LEU A 275 -11.00 -2.30 -8.97
CA LEU A 275 -11.08 -0.90 -9.34
C LEU A 275 -10.40 -0.05 -8.27
N VAL A 276 -9.33 0.60 -8.66
CA VAL A 276 -8.61 1.53 -7.80
C VAL A 276 -8.75 2.93 -8.36
N GLY A 277 -9.10 3.89 -7.51
CA GLY A 277 -9.33 5.25 -7.93
C GLY A 277 -9.18 6.27 -6.81
N VAL A 278 -9.25 7.54 -7.19
CA VAL A 278 -9.20 8.66 -6.27
C VAL A 278 -10.36 9.63 -6.54
N GLN A 279 -11.14 9.88 -5.51
CA GLN A 279 -12.15 10.93 -5.47
C GLN A 279 -11.44 12.24 -5.12
N CYS A 280 -11.52 13.20 -6.03
CA CYS A 280 -10.93 14.53 -5.92
C CYS A 280 -12.05 15.56 -5.81
N ILE A 281 -12.09 16.29 -4.71
CA ILE A 281 -13.08 17.33 -4.43
C ILE A 281 -12.36 18.68 -4.39
N GLY A 282 -12.96 19.70 -4.98
CA GLY A 282 -12.37 21.02 -5.04
C GLY A 282 -13.24 22.05 -5.72
N LYS A 283 -12.62 23.07 -6.32
CA LYS A 283 -13.33 24.15 -7.03
C LYS A 283 -12.83 24.28 -8.45
N LYS A 284 -13.75 24.56 -9.36
CA LYS A 284 -13.50 25.01 -10.74
C LYS A 284 -14.41 26.17 -11.07
N ASP A 285 -13.86 27.28 -11.54
CA ASP A 285 -14.60 28.51 -11.85
C ASP A 285 -15.51 28.97 -10.67
N GLY A 286 -14.97 28.88 -9.45
CA GLY A 286 -15.66 29.25 -8.21
C GLY A 286 -16.77 28.30 -7.75
N LYS A 287 -16.99 27.19 -8.43
CA LYS A 287 -18.02 26.19 -8.10
C LYS A 287 -17.37 24.93 -7.57
N GLU A 288 -18.02 24.29 -6.60
CA GLU A 288 -17.61 22.96 -6.13
C GLU A 288 -17.72 21.93 -7.26
N LYS A 289 -16.72 21.09 -7.35
CA LYS A 289 -16.62 20.00 -8.30
C LYS A 289 -16.04 18.77 -7.63
N GLU A 290 -16.51 17.64 -8.10
CA GLU A 290 -16.05 16.33 -7.68
C GLU A 290 -15.74 15.48 -8.91
N TYR A 291 -14.60 14.80 -8.89
CA TYR A 291 -14.17 13.85 -9.91
C TYR A 291 -13.75 12.55 -9.24
N PHE A 292 -14.13 11.43 -9.83
CA PHE A 292 -13.57 10.13 -9.47
C PHE A 292 -12.76 9.60 -10.65
N LEU A 293 -11.43 9.61 -10.52
CA LEU A 293 -10.50 9.09 -11.52
C LEU A 293 -10.10 7.69 -11.08
N TYR A 294 -10.27 6.70 -11.96
CA TYR A 294 -10.10 5.30 -11.58
C TYR A 294 -9.59 4.44 -12.72
N GLN A 295 -9.05 3.29 -12.38
CA GLN A 295 -8.60 2.26 -13.30
C GLN A 295 -9.29 0.93 -12.95
N PRO A 296 -10.15 0.39 -13.82
CA PRO A 296 -10.74 -0.94 -13.66
C PRO A 296 -9.85 -2.00 -14.30
N PHE A 297 -9.78 -3.18 -13.70
CA PHE A 297 -9.16 -4.37 -14.25
C PHE A 297 -10.07 -5.58 -14.05
N ASP A 298 -10.41 -6.26 -15.13
CA ASP A 298 -11.09 -7.54 -15.10
C ASP A 298 -10.08 -8.66 -14.88
N ASN A 299 -10.33 -9.56 -13.91
CA ASN A 299 -9.37 -10.58 -13.54
C ASN A 299 -9.16 -11.62 -14.62
N GLN A 300 -10.22 -12.04 -15.31
CA GLN A 300 -10.11 -13.05 -16.37
C GLN A 300 -9.40 -12.47 -17.60
N GLU A 301 -9.71 -11.22 -17.97
CA GLU A 301 -9.00 -10.53 -19.04
C GLU A 301 -7.52 -10.35 -18.68
N SER A 302 -7.19 -10.07 -17.42
CA SER A 302 -5.82 -9.94 -16.94
C SER A 302 -5.05 -11.24 -17.08
N ILE A 303 -5.64 -12.36 -16.66
CA ILE A 303 -5.02 -13.69 -16.79
C ILE A 303 -4.82 -14.07 -18.26
N GLU A 304 -5.84 -13.83 -19.11
CA GLU A 304 -5.77 -14.17 -20.53
C GLU A 304 -4.69 -13.37 -21.27
N ARG A 305 -4.59 -12.06 -20.98
CA ARG A 305 -3.65 -11.18 -21.70
C ARG A 305 -2.24 -11.22 -21.15
N TRP A 306 -2.08 -11.32 -19.84
CA TRP A 306 -0.78 -11.09 -19.16
C TRP A 306 -0.35 -12.26 -18.27
N GLY A 307 -1.18 -13.28 -18.12
CA GLY A 307 -0.85 -14.48 -17.33
C GLY A 307 -0.78 -14.23 -15.82
N THR A 308 -1.46 -13.17 -15.33
CA THR A 308 -1.47 -12.83 -13.91
C THR A 308 -2.81 -12.20 -13.50
N GLN A 309 -3.13 -12.28 -12.21
CA GLN A 309 -4.35 -11.68 -11.65
C GLN A 309 -4.36 -10.14 -11.75
N ALA A 310 -5.56 -9.56 -11.70
CA ALA A 310 -5.81 -8.14 -11.87
C ALA A 310 -4.99 -7.25 -10.93
N VAL A 311 -4.94 -7.56 -9.63
CA VAL A 311 -4.20 -6.78 -8.62
C VAL A 311 -2.71 -6.72 -8.96
N THR A 312 -2.12 -7.87 -9.34
CA THR A 312 -0.70 -7.94 -9.73
C THR A 312 -0.44 -7.16 -11.01
N ALA A 313 -1.33 -7.26 -12.01
CA ALA A 313 -1.20 -6.54 -13.26
C ALA A 313 -1.27 -5.03 -13.07
N GLN A 314 -2.25 -4.52 -12.30
CA GLN A 314 -2.39 -3.10 -12.01
C GLN A 314 -1.12 -2.52 -11.37
N THR A 315 -0.61 -3.18 -10.34
CA THR A 315 0.62 -2.77 -9.64
C THR A 315 1.83 -2.81 -10.57
N GLY A 316 2.00 -3.91 -11.31
CA GLY A 316 3.13 -4.10 -12.22
C GLY A 316 3.15 -3.10 -13.38
N PHE A 317 2.00 -2.74 -13.95
CA PHE A 317 1.91 -1.72 -15.01
C PHE A 317 2.27 -0.34 -14.50
N GLY A 318 1.85 0.05 -13.28
CA GLY A 318 2.24 1.30 -12.66
C GLY A 318 3.77 1.41 -12.57
N ALA A 319 4.42 0.36 -12.05
CA ALA A 319 5.86 0.28 -11.93
C ALA A 319 6.57 0.31 -13.29
N ALA A 320 6.09 -0.45 -14.27
CA ALA A 320 6.68 -0.48 -15.61
C ALA A 320 6.61 0.88 -16.31
N LEU A 321 5.48 1.57 -16.21
CA LEU A 321 5.33 2.92 -16.76
C LEU A 321 6.25 3.94 -16.09
N ALA A 322 6.42 3.84 -14.77
CA ALA A 322 7.34 4.71 -14.04
C ALA A 322 8.81 4.48 -14.40
N LEU A 323 9.17 3.27 -14.81
CA LEU A 323 10.53 2.93 -15.29
C LEU A 323 10.82 3.45 -16.69
N GLU A 324 9.80 3.62 -17.53
CA GLU A 324 9.95 4.15 -18.91
C GLU A 324 10.11 5.67 -18.94
N LEU A 325 9.72 6.38 -17.88
CA LEU A 325 9.80 7.84 -17.77
C LEU A 325 11.11 8.31 -17.17
#